data_16e4f3ea522744818cf2b69270139364
#
_entry.id   16e4f3ea522744818cf2b69270139364
#
_cell.length_a   1.000
_cell.length_b   1.000
_cell.length_c   1.000
_cell.angle_alpha   90.00
_cell.angle_beta   90.00
_cell.angle_gamma   90.00
#
_symmetry.space_group_name_H-M   'P 1'
#
loop_
_entity.id
_entity.type
_entity.pdbx_description
1 polymer ?
#
loop_
_entity_poly.entity_id
_entity_poly.type
_entity_poly.pdbx_seq_one_letter_code
_entity_poly.pdbx_strand_id
1 'polypeptide(L)'
;MFRTKINLLNQAFKALTLIVLMAFVLTGCQRDDICSAATQTTPMLLISFFDEEDPETPKPAPNLLVRELSYDTIIYNRESAAEIRIPLRVDTETTEYEFTLNAPATDAEDESNTDRITFSYNPEEVYISRACSFKVKFMDLEARIIEDNESWIQSFTIEEENIENETSVHIFIYH
;
A
#
# COMPACT_ATOMS: atom_id res chain seq x y z
N MET A 1 -39.25 33.52 56.64
CA MET A 1 -38.01 33.94 55.97
C MET A 1 -36.94 32.82 55.87
N PHE A 2 -36.91 31.82 56.74
CA PHE A 2 -35.95 30.69 56.71
C PHE A 2 -36.25 29.62 55.65
N ARG A 3 -37.53 29.29 55.42
CA ARG A 3 -37.95 28.24 54.43
C ARG A 3 -37.68 28.61 52.98
N THR A 4 -37.73 29.89 52.62
CA THR A 4 -37.50 30.36 51.27
C THR A 4 -35.99 30.28 50.88
N LYS A 5 -35.10 30.55 51.84
CA LYS A 5 -33.64 30.41 51.62
C LYS A 5 -33.20 28.97 51.41
N ILE A 6 -33.80 28.02 52.14
CA ILE A 6 -33.49 26.58 52.00
C ILE A 6 -33.96 26.07 50.63
N ASN A 7 -35.11 26.52 50.12
CA ASN A 7 -35.58 26.12 48.79
C ASN A 7 -34.73 26.69 47.66
N LEU A 8 -34.24 27.91 47.78
CA LEU A 8 -33.33 28.52 46.84
C LEU A 8 -31.95 27.76 46.80
N LEU A 9 -31.45 27.38 47.97
CA LEU A 9 -30.19 26.63 48.08
C LEU A 9 -30.30 25.25 47.45
N ASN A 10 -31.43 24.55 47.65
CA ASN A 10 -31.68 23.26 47.03
C ASN A 10 -31.89 23.33 45.49
N GLN A 11 -32.50 24.42 45.01
CA GLN A 11 -32.64 24.64 43.57
C GLN A 11 -31.27 24.95 42.93
N ALA A 12 -30.46 25.78 43.58
CA ALA A 12 -29.10 26.08 43.12
C ALA A 12 -28.22 24.82 43.08
N PHE A 13 -28.34 23.96 44.09
CA PHE A 13 -27.59 22.71 44.16
C PHE A 13 -28.03 21.73 43.05
N LYS A 14 -29.34 21.60 42.77
CA LYS A 14 -29.84 20.80 41.66
C LYS A 14 -29.40 21.33 40.30
N ALA A 15 -29.43 22.63 40.11
CA ALA A 15 -28.95 23.26 38.88
C ALA A 15 -27.42 23.02 38.65
N LEU A 16 -26.63 23.16 39.71
CA LEU A 16 -25.21 22.88 39.65
C LEU A 16 -24.89 21.44 39.33
N THR A 17 -25.60 20.48 39.95
CA THR A 17 -25.45 19.04 39.66
C THR A 17 -25.84 18.69 38.22
N LEU A 18 -26.90 19.36 37.69
CA LEU A 18 -27.32 19.16 36.30
C LEU A 18 -26.28 19.69 35.30
N ILE A 19 -25.65 20.86 35.60
CA ILE A 19 -24.59 21.45 34.77
C ILE A 19 -23.34 20.57 34.78
N VAL A 20 -22.95 20.05 35.95
CA VAL A 20 -21.80 19.12 36.04
C VAL A 20 -22.06 17.82 35.30
N LEU A 21 -23.26 17.26 35.39
CA LEU A 21 -23.65 16.04 34.65
C LEU A 21 -23.64 16.29 33.15
N MET A 22 -24.13 17.46 32.71
CA MET A 22 -24.14 17.85 31.30
C MET A 22 -22.75 18.09 30.75
N ALA A 23 -21.81 18.63 31.55
CA ALA A 23 -20.41 18.79 31.18
C ALA A 23 -19.71 17.44 30.98
N PHE A 24 -20.02 16.42 31.77
CA PHE A 24 -19.49 15.07 31.61
C PHE A 24 -19.95 14.38 30.33
N VAL A 25 -21.17 14.66 29.84
CA VAL A 25 -21.69 14.09 28.60
C VAL A 25 -21.04 14.71 27.35
N LEU A 26 -20.56 15.96 27.46
CA LEU A 26 -19.96 16.70 26.34
C LEU A 26 -18.46 16.38 26.12
N THR A 27 -17.81 15.70 27.06
CA THR A 27 -16.38 15.33 26.93
C THR A 27 -16.15 13.99 26.23
N GLY A 28 -17.19 13.34 25.71
CA GLY A 28 -17.15 11.98 25.14
C GLY A 28 -16.72 11.86 23.68
N CYS A 29 -16.29 12.93 23.00
CA CYS A 29 -15.70 12.80 21.66
C CYS A 29 -14.24 12.37 21.78
N GLN A 30 -13.99 11.08 21.76
CA GLN A 30 -12.62 10.56 21.57
C GLN A 30 -12.19 10.83 20.14
N ARG A 31 -11.02 11.46 19.99
CA ARG A 31 -10.35 11.71 18.69
C ARG A 31 -9.85 10.43 18.01
N ASP A 32 -10.03 9.27 18.65
CA ASP A 32 -9.43 8.00 18.25
C ASP A 32 -10.26 7.22 17.19
N ASP A 33 -11.35 7.79 16.70
CA ASP A 33 -12.26 7.13 15.75
C ASP A 33 -11.91 7.36 14.27
N ILE A 34 -10.91 8.20 13.99
CA ILE A 34 -10.49 8.52 12.61
C ILE A 34 -9.02 8.15 12.42
N CYS A 35 -8.76 7.26 11.45
CA CYS A 35 -7.40 6.94 11.05
C CYS A 35 -6.74 8.17 10.41
N SER A 36 -5.57 8.55 10.91
CA SER A 36 -4.81 9.69 10.37
C SER A 36 -4.33 9.36 8.95
N ALA A 37 -4.43 10.32 8.03
CA ALA A 37 -3.87 10.19 6.69
C ALA A 37 -2.33 10.02 6.67
N ALA A 38 -1.64 10.36 7.77
CA ALA A 38 -0.21 10.13 7.94
C ALA A 38 0.13 8.72 8.46
N THR A 39 -0.89 7.88 8.75
CA THR A 39 -0.66 6.51 9.20
C THR A 39 -0.19 5.66 8.03
N GLN A 40 0.91 4.94 8.22
CA GLN A 40 1.40 3.99 7.22
C GLN A 40 0.37 2.87 7.02
N THR A 41 -0.02 2.68 5.77
CA THR A 41 -0.88 1.57 5.32
C THR A 41 -0.01 0.36 4.91
N THR A 42 -0.65 -0.70 4.42
CA THR A 42 0.04 -1.82 3.76
C THR A 42 0.89 -1.27 2.61
N PRO A 43 2.21 -1.51 2.60
CA PRO A 43 3.11 -0.98 1.56
C PRO A 43 2.91 -1.68 0.23
N MET A 44 3.23 -0.98 -0.86
CA MET A 44 3.38 -1.54 -2.19
C MET A 44 4.81 -2.01 -2.43
N LEU A 45 4.98 -2.95 -3.34
CA LEU A 45 6.29 -3.33 -3.86
C LEU A 45 6.78 -2.25 -4.82
N LEU A 46 7.93 -1.63 -4.51
CA LEU A 46 8.60 -0.65 -5.35
C LEU A 46 9.63 -1.36 -6.23
N ILE A 47 9.51 -1.14 -7.54
CA ILE A 47 10.41 -1.70 -8.55
C ILE A 47 10.98 -0.56 -9.38
N SER A 48 12.30 -0.50 -9.54
CA SER A 48 12.98 0.43 -10.45
C SER A 48 13.62 -0.33 -11.59
N PHE A 49 13.63 0.31 -12.78
CA PHE A 49 14.18 -0.26 -14.01
C PHE A 49 15.51 0.40 -14.37
N PHE A 50 16.49 -0.42 -14.74
CA PHE A 50 17.85 -0.04 -15.08
C PHE A 50 18.30 -0.68 -16.38
N ASP A 51 19.34 -0.10 -16.97
CA ASP A 51 19.98 -0.65 -18.14
C ASP A 51 20.87 -1.84 -17.75
N GLU A 52 20.70 -2.98 -18.43
CA GLU A 52 21.53 -4.17 -18.21
C GLU A 52 23.02 -3.94 -18.53
N GLU A 53 23.30 -3.09 -19.55
CA GLU A 53 24.69 -2.77 -19.94
C GLU A 53 25.35 -1.73 -19.02
N ASP A 54 24.53 -0.85 -18.37
CA ASP A 54 24.99 0.15 -17.40
C ASP A 54 24.04 0.17 -16.18
N PRO A 55 24.23 -0.73 -15.21
CA PRO A 55 23.32 -0.93 -14.06
C PRO A 55 23.18 0.28 -13.13
N GLU A 56 23.97 1.34 -13.30
CA GLU A 56 23.80 2.60 -12.56
C GLU A 56 22.87 3.60 -13.28
N THR A 57 22.54 3.33 -14.55
CA THR A 57 21.71 4.21 -15.38
C THR A 57 20.24 3.76 -15.36
N PRO A 58 19.32 4.59 -14.83
CA PRO A 58 17.90 4.31 -14.92
C PRO A 58 17.41 4.24 -16.37
N LYS A 59 16.70 3.17 -16.72
CA LYS A 59 16.15 2.94 -18.06
C LYS A 59 14.64 2.72 -17.97
N PRO A 60 13.83 3.72 -18.33
CA PRO A 60 12.38 3.56 -18.28
C PRO A 60 11.90 2.43 -19.22
N ALA A 61 11.07 1.53 -18.72
CA ALA A 61 10.39 0.52 -19.53
C ALA A 61 9.32 1.20 -20.42
N PRO A 62 9.46 1.21 -21.76
CA PRO A 62 8.54 1.93 -22.64
C PRO A 62 7.20 1.23 -22.77
N ASN A 63 6.10 2.02 -22.76
CA ASN A 63 4.74 1.53 -22.90
C ASN A 63 4.45 0.28 -22.07
N LEU A 64 4.91 0.31 -20.81
CA LEU A 64 4.79 -0.82 -19.87
C LEU A 64 3.32 -1.06 -19.53
N LEU A 65 2.87 -2.29 -19.69
CA LEU A 65 1.60 -2.79 -19.16
C LEU A 65 1.91 -3.83 -18.09
N VAL A 66 1.37 -3.62 -16.89
CA VAL A 66 1.52 -4.58 -15.78
C VAL A 66 0.13 -5.10 -15.40
N ARG A 67 -0.02 -6.42 -15.40
CA ARG A 67 -1.26 -7.11 -15.08
C ARG A 67 -1.06 -8.12 -13.95
N GLU A 68 -1.88 -8.04 -12.93
CA GLU A 68 -1.99 -9.08 -11.90
C GLU A 68 -2.85 -10.24 -12.42
N LEU A 69 -2.34 -11.48 -12.31
CA LEU A 69 -2.94 -12.62 -13.01
C LEU A 69 -4.13 -13.23 -12.29
N SER A 70 -4.15 -13.23 -10.94
CA SER A 70 -5.22 -13.93 -10.20
C SER A 70 -6.58 -13.23 -10.35
N TYR A 71 -6.59 -11.90 -10.47
CA TYR A 71 -7.79 -11.08 -10.64
C TYR A 71 -7.91 -10.46 -12.05
N ASP A 72 -6.96 -10.76 -12.93
CA ASP A 72 -6.88 -10.17 -14.28
C ASP A 72 -6.94 -8.63 -14.27
N THR A 73 -6.22 -8.02 -13.31
CA THR A 73 -6.28 -6.58 -13.06
C THR A 73 -5.09 -5.86 -13.63
N ILE A 74 -5.34 -4.85 -14.47
CA ILE A 74 -4.29 -3.98 -15.01
C ILE A 74 -3.93 -2.94 -13.94
N ILE A 75 -2.65 -2.93 -13.53
CA ILE A 75 -2.09 -1.99 -12.56
C ILE A 75 -1.44 -0.79 -13.27
N TYR A 76 -0.67 -1.06 -14.34
CA TYR A 76 -0.10 -0.05 -15.23
C TYR A 76 -0.60 -0.29 -16.65
N ASN A 77 -1.00 0.79 -17.33
CA ASN A 77 -1.62 0.71 -18.65
C ASN A 77 -0.85 1.53 -19.68
N ARG A 78 0.21 0.94 -20.21
CA ARG A 78 1.03 1.51 -21.32
C ARG A 78 1.67 2.86 -20.95
N GLU A 79 2.21 2.96 -19.77
CA GLU A 79 2.98 4.11 -19.31
C GLU A 79 4.47 3.79 -19.34
N SER A 80 5.29 4.73 -19.84
CA SER A 80 6.74 4.57 -19.75
C SER A 80 7.18 4.98 -18.35
N ALA A 81 7.77 4.05 -17.62
CA ALA A 81 8.11 4.24 -16.21
C ALA A 81 9.52 3.74 -15.89
N ALA A 82 10.29 4.54 -15.15
CA ALA A 82 11.54 4.13 -14.55
C ALA A 82 11.35 3.51 -13.16
N GLU A 83 10.22 3.79 -12.51
CA GLU A 83 9.84 3.23 -11.23
C GLU A 83 8.33 2.96 -11.23
N ILE A 84 7.93 1.83 -10.66
CA ILE A 84 6.53 1.46 -10.48
C ILE A 84 6.27 0.99 -9.04
N ARG A 85 4.99 1.06 -8.65
CA ARG A 85 4.47 0.56 -7.37
C ARG A 85 3.34 -0.40 -7.64
N ILE A 86 3.51 -1.65 -7.23
CA ILE A 86 2.51 -2.68 -7.44
C ILE A 86 2.07 -3.29 -6.10
N PRO A 87 0.77 -3.57 -5.90
CA PRO A 87 0.29 -4.18 -4.68
C PRO A 87 0.66 -5.66 -4.62
N LEU A 88 1.02 -6.16 -3.44
CA LEU A 88 1.10 -7.60 -3.19
C LEU A 88 -0.20 -8.08 -2.55
N ARG A 89 -0.57 -9.31 -2.79
CA ARG A 89 -1.76 -9.92 -2.22
C ARG A 89 -1.55 -10.18 -0.72
N VAL A 90 -2.58 -9.86 0.07
CA VAL A 90 -2.54 -10.02 1.54
C VAL A 90 -3.16 -11.33 2.02
N ASP A 91 -3.82 -12.06 1.13
CA ASP A 91 -4.57 -13.29 1.41
C ASP A 91 -3.85 -14.56 0.93
N THR A 92 -2.63 -14.43 0.45
CA THR A 92 -1.79 -15.52 -0.06
C THR A 92 -0.31 -15.18 0.14
N GLU A 93 0.55 -16.17 0.00
CA GLU A 93 2.01 -16.04 0.07
C GLU A 93 2.66 -15.77 -1.29
N THR A 94 1.86 -15.63 -2.35
CA THR A 94 2.37 -15.39 -3.71
C THR A 94 1.50 -14.42 -4.49
N THR A 95 2.15 -13.60 -5.34
CA THR A 95 1.46 -12.77 -6.35
C THR A 95 2.18 -12.91 -7.69
N GLU A 96 1.42 -13.12 -8.76
CA GLU A 96 1.96 -13.26 -10.11
C GLU A 96 1.57 -12.06 -10.98
N TYR A 97 2.55 -11.53 -11.69
CA TYR A 97 2.38 -10.42 -12.62
C TYR A 97 2.91 -10.73 -13.99
N GLU A 98 2.20 -10.26 -15.02
CA GLU A 98 2.72 -10.09 -16.37
C GLU A 98 3.20 -8.67 -16.58
N PHE A 99 4.40 -8.54 -17.12
CA PHE A 99 5.05 -7.29 -17.49
C PHE A 99 5.23 -7.28 -19.00
N THR A 100 4.41 -6.50 -19.70
CA THR A 100 4.47 -6.38 -21.16
C THR A 100 5.15 -5.08 -21.54
N LEU A 101 6.31 -5.19 -22.16
CA LEU A 101 7.05 -4.08 -22.76
C LEU A 101 6.46 -3.75 -24.14
N ASN A 102 6.44 -2.48 -24.51
CA ASN A 102 5.90 -1.98 -25.78
C ASN A 102 4.45 -2.41 -26.05
N ALA A 103 3.63 -2.50 -25.00
CA ALA A 103 2.24 -2.91 -25.13
C ALA A 103 1.49 -2.03 -26.15
N PRO A 104 0.88 -2.62 -27.22
CA PRO A 104 0.28 -1.84 -28.28
C PRO A 104 -0.97 -1.09 -27.83
N ALA A 105 -1.17 0.12 -28.32
CA ALA A 105 -2.38 0.90 -28.07
C ALA A 105 -3.59 0.47 -28.90
N THR A 106 -3.34 -0.14 -30.06
CA THR A 106 -4.33 -0.61 -31.06
C THR A 106 -3.80 -1.86 -31.74
N ASP A 107 -4.55 -2.42 -32.69
CA ASP A 107 -4.18 -3.59 -33.52
C ASP A 107 -3.03 -3.28 -34.52
N ALA A 108 -2.09 -2.40 -34.14
CA ALA A 108 -0.85 -2.18 -34.87
C ALA A 108 0.05 -3.42 -34.82
N GLU A 109 1.14 -3.43 -35.60
CA GLU A 109 2.14 -4.49 -35.52
C GLU A 109 2.55 -4.68 -34.05
N ASP A 110 2.35 -5.88 -33.53
CA ASP A 110 2.59 -6.22 -32.13
C ASP A 110 4.08 -6.53 -31.92
N GLU A 111 4.82 -5.52 -31.46
CA GLU A 111 6.23 -5.66 -31.04
C GLU A 111 6.34 -5.84 -29.52
N SER A 112 5.23 -6.17 -28.86
CA SER A 112 5.21 -6.37 -27.42
C SER A 112 5.97 -7.63 -27.02
N ASN A 113 6.62 -7.54 -25.86
CA ASN A 113 7.26 -8.68 -25.22
C ASN A 113 6.75 -8.78 -23.78
N THR A 114 6.33 -9.96 -23.37
CA THR A 114 5.68 -10.18 -22.07
C THR A 114 6.44 -11.20 -21.25
N ASP A 115 6.98 -10.75 -20.13
CA ASP A 115 7.58 -11.60 -19.12
C ASP A 115 6.67 -11.74 -17.91
N ARG A 116 6.81 -12.86 -17.22
CA ARG A 116 6.05 -13.15 -16.01
C ARG A 116 6.96 -13.28 -14.80
N ILE A 117 6.59 -12.60 -13.72
CA ILE A 117 7.29 -12.68 -12.43
C ILE A 117 6.32 -13.20 -11.37
N THR A 118 6.77 -14.19 -10.61
CA THR A 118 6.12 -14.65 -9.39
C THR A 118 6.90 -14.05 -8.19
N PHE A 119 6.21 -13.32 -7.34
CA PHE A 119 6.72 -12.86 -6.05
C PHE A 119 6.19 -13.78 -4.96
N SER A 120 7.08 -14.29 -4.09
CA SER A 120 6.75 -15.11 -2.93
C SER A 120 7.19 -14.37 -1.66
N TYR A 121 6.41 -14.45 -0.60
CA TYR A 121 6.63 -13.70 0.64
C TYR A 121 5.79 -14.28 1.78
N ASN A 122 6.06 -13.85 3.02
CA ASN A 122 5.27 -14.16 4.19
C ASN A 122 4.49 -12.91 4.63
N PRO A 123 3.15 -12.85 4.48
CA PRO A 123 2.36 -11.71 4.93
C PRO A 123 2.21 -11.71 6.46
N GLU A 124 2.56 -10.58 7.11
CA GLU A 124 2.42 -10.37 8.56
C GLU A 124 1.44 -9.25 8.86
N GLU A 125 0.37 -9.54 9.61
CA GLU A 125 -0.56 -8.53 10.08
C GLU A 125 -0.01 -7.77 11.29
N VAL A 126 0.00 -6.44 11.20
CA VAL A 126 0.44 -5.54 12.26
C VAL A 126 -0.70 -4.64 12.68
N TYR A 127 -1.09 -4.73 13.96
CA TYR A 127 -2.11 -3.86 14.51
C TYR A 127 -1.60 -2.42 14.65
N ILE A 128 -2.34 -1.48 14.12
CA ILE A 128 -2.02 -0.04 14.16
C ILE A 128 -2.79 0.66 15.31
N SER A 129 -4.11 0.66 15.22
CA SER A 129 -4.99 1.28 16.20
C SER A 129 -6.45 0.83 15.96
N ARG A 130 -7.36 1.21 16.87
CA ARG A 130 -8.79 0.96 16.66
C ARG A 130 -9.33 1.62 15.40
N ALA A 131 -8.87 2.83 15.10
CA ALA A 131 -9.32 3.59 13.95
C ALA A 131 -8.73 3.10 12.62
N CYS A 132 -7.48 2.61 12.63
CA CYS A 132 -6.75 2.21 11.43
C CYS A 132 -6.76 0.69 11.18
N SER A 133 -7.23 -0.10 12.18
CA SER A 133 -7.22 -1.57 12.09
C SER A 133 -5.81 -2.14 11.95
N PHE A 134 -5.58 -3.02 11.00
CA PHE A 134 -4.29 -3.66 10.72
C PHE A 134 -3.72 -3.18 9.39
N LYS A 135 -2.38 -3.24 9.26
CA LYS A 135 -1.68 -3.26 7.98
C LYS A 135 -0.98 -4.60 7.82
N VAL A 136 -0.65 -4.95 6.58
CA VAL A 136 0.18 -6.12 6.29
C VAL A 136 1.58 -5.63 5.91
N LYS A 137 2.61 -6.31 6.38
CA LYS A 137 3.99 -6.26 5.91
C LYS A 137 4.27 -7.55 5.17
N PHE A 138 5.22 -7.53 4.24
CA PHE A 138 5.61 -8.70 3.50
C PHE A 138 7.06 -9.01 3.79
N MET A 139 7.30 -10.17 4.40
CA MET A 139 8.62 -10.62 4.87
C MET A 139 9.18 -11.69 3.93
N ASP A 140 10.50 -11.81 3.91
CA ASP A 140 11.21 -12.84 3.15
C ASP A 140 10.82 -12.84 1.66
N LEU A 141 10.86 -11.66 1.02
CA LEU A 141 10.53 -11.50 -0.39
C LEU A 141 11.48 -12.28 -1.27
N GLU A 142 10.93 -13.15 -2.09
CA GLU A 142 11.62 -13.81 -3.19
C GLU A 142 10.94 -13.45 -4.51
N ALA A 143 11.70 -13.40 -5.59
CA ALA A 143 11.19 -13.17 -6.93
C ALA A 143 11.70 -14.27 -7.88
N ARG A 144 10.85 -14.66 -8.84
CA ARG A 144 11.21 -15.61 -9.86
C ARG A 144 10.64 -15.18 -11.21
N ILE A 145 11.52 -15.00 -12.20
CA ILE A 145 11.12 -14.81 -13.59
C ILE A 145 10.75 -16.19 -14.15
N ILE A 146 9.60 -16.26 -14.82
CA ILE A 146 9.24 -17.43 -15.62
C ILE A 146 9.79 -17.17 -17.00
N GLU A 147 10.98 -17.72 -17.24
CA GLU A 147 11.72 -17.55 -18.48
C GLU A 147 10.96 -18.12 -19.69
N ASP A 148 10.97 -17.38 -20.79
CA ASP A 148 10.64 -17.85 -22.12
C ASP A 148 11.83 -17.64 -23.07
N ASN A 149 11.64 -17.85 -24.37
CA ASN A 149 12.74 -17.79 -25.33
C ASN A 149 13.15 -16.36 -25.72
N GLU A 150 12.39 -15.34 -25.30
CA GLU A 150 12.55 -13.95 -25.74
C GLU A 150 12.33 -12.95 -24.59
N SER A 151 12.78 -13.29 -23.37
CA SER A 151 12.59 -12.42 -22.19
C SER A 151 13.26 -11.05 -22.40
N TRP A 152 12.50 -9.99 -22.14
CA TRP A 152 13.00 -8.62 -22.13
C TRP A 152 13.61 -8.23 -20.77
N ILE A 153 13.17 -8.90 -19.68
CA ILE A 153 13.79 -8.77 -18.36
C ILE A 153 14.99 -9.70 -18.32
N GLN A 154 16.20 -9.12 -18.26
CA GLN A 154 17.44 -9.90 -18.28
C GLN A 154 17.82 -10.43 -16.91
N SER A 155 17.69 -9.56 -15.89
CA SER A 155 18.01 -9.92 -14.52
C SER A 155 17.26 -9.04 -13.51
N PHE A 156 17.34 -9.38 -12.23
CA PHE A 156 16.84 -8.53 -11.15
C PHE A 156 17.69 -8.69 -9.88
N THR A 157 17.66 -7.68 -9.01
CA THR A 157 18.23 -7.71 -7.67
C THR A 157 17.20 -7.35 -6.65
N ILE A 158 17.06 -8.13 -5.57
CA ILE A 158 16.24 -7.78 -4.40
C ILE A 158 17.14 -6.96 -3.47
N GLU A 159 16.80 -5.68 -3.29
CA GLU A 159 17.50 -4.75 -2.41
C GLU A 159 17.00 -4.84 -0.97
N GLU A 160 15.68 -5.08 -0.81
CA GLU A 160 15.05 -5.25 0.48
C GLU A 160 14.11 -6.45 0.45
N GLU A 161 14.43 -7.48 1.25
CA GLU A 161 13.61 -8.68 1.38
C GLU A 161 12.38 -8.47 2.27
N ASN A 162 12.37 -7.39 3.10
CA ASN A 162 11.29 -7.10 4.03
C ASN A 162 10.59 -5.79 3.65
N ILE A 163 9.38 -5.91 3.09
CA ILE A 163 8.59 -4.76 2.64
C ILE A 163 7.76 -4.26 3.81
N GLU A 164 8.30 -3.31 4.56
CA GLU A 164 7.65 -2.69 5.73
C GLU A 164 7.10 -1.30 5.45
N ASN A 165 7.63 -0.62 4.44
CA ASN A 165 7.31 0.75 4.03
C ASN A 165 7.70 0.96 2.57
N GLU A 166 7.49 2.17 2.02
CA GLU A 166 7.79 2.56 0.64
C GLU A 166 8.86 3.67 0.58
N THR A 167 9.84 3.66 1.50
CA THR A 167 10.88 4.70 1.57
C THR A 167 12.08 4.42 0.68
N SER A 168 12.29 3.18 0.31
CA SER A 168 13.36 2.68 -0.56
C SER A 168 12.79 1.73 -1.60
N VAL A 169 13.53 1.56 -2.69
CA VAL A 169 13.20 0.59 -3.74
C VAL A 169 13.50 -0.82 -3.21
N HIS A 170 12.59 -1.76 -3.49
CA HIS A 170 12.72 -3.14 -3.02
C HIS A 170 13.38 -4.04 -4.07
N ILE A 171 13.12 -3.77 -5.36
CA ILE A 171 13.66 -4.57 -6.46
C ILE A 171 14.20 -3.66 -7.56
N PHE A 172 15.37 -3.99 -8.08
CA PHE A 172 15.88 -3.48 -9.34
C PHE A 172 15.68 -4.53 -10.43
N ILE A 173 15.12 -4.12 -11.56
CA ILE A 173 14.98 -4.94 -12.78
C ILE A 173 15.89 -4.35 -13.86
N TYR A 174 16.67 -5.20 -14.51
CA TYR A 174 17.58 -4.83 -15.58
C TYR A 174 17.07 -5.36 -16.93
N HIS A 175 17.13 -4.47 -17.98
CA HIS A 175 16.60 -4.81 -19.31
C HIS A 175 17.30 -4.11 -20.47
#